data_cf61213ee89f5f2114487b26df492673
#
_entry.id   cf61213ee89f5f2114487b26df492673
#
_cell.length_a   1.000
_cell.length_b   1.000
_cell.length_c   1.000
_cell.angle_alpha   90.00
_cell.angle_beta   90.00
_cell.angle_gamma   90.00
#
_symmetry.space_group_name_H-M   'P 1'
#
loop_
_entity.id
_entity.type
_entity.pdbx_description
1 polymer ?
#
loop_
_entity_poly.entity_id
_entity_poly.type
_entity_poly.pdbx_seq_one_letter_code
_entity_poly.pdbx_strand_id
1 'polypeptide(L)'
;MAHAWVQMFDSEYEAFKAYVKMFPNNATLLVDTYNTLKSGVPNAIRAFNEVLKPMGITKCGIRLDSGDLAYLTREARKMLDEAGWTDCKISASNSLDEYIIRDLLRQGAQIDMFGVGERLITAKSEPVFGGVYKLAAIEEPDGTVAVSYTHLRAH
;
A
#
# COMPACT_ATOMS: atom_id res chain seq x y z
N MET A 1 -8.14 -7.00 4.76
CA MET A 1 -8.92 -6.33 5.85
C MET A 1 -9.06 -4.86 5.50
N ALA A 2 -10.14 -4.20 5.91
CA ALA A 2 -10.38 -2.76 5.76
C ALA A 2 -10.80 -2.15 7.10
N HIS A 3 -10.66 -0.81 7.27
CA HIS A 3 -11.08 -0.12 8.50
C HIS A 3 -12.55 -0.39 8.84
N ALA A 4 -13.44 -0.37 7.84
CA ALA A 4 -14.86 -0.69 8.02
C ALA A 4 -15.10 -2.08 8.64
N TRP A 5 -14.29 -3.08 8.30
CA TRP A 5 -14.36 -4.40 8.95
C TRP A 5 -14.12 -4.29 10.46
N VAL A 6 -13.07 -3.54 10.86
CA VAL A 6 -12.75 -3.37 12.29
C VAL A 6 -13.87 -2.67 13.03
N GLN A 7 -14.48 -1.66 12.39
CA GLN A 7 -15.56 -0.85 12.98
C GLN A 7 -16.92 -1.58 13.09
N MET A 8 -17.06 -2.73 12.43
CA MET A 8 -18.29 -3.56 12.53
C MET A 8 -18.36 -4.43 13.80
N PHE A 9 -17.28 -4.51 14.56
CA PHE A 9 -17.18 -5.33 15.76
C PHE A 9 -17.21 -4.47 17.02
N ASP A 10 -17.61 -5.06 18.13
CA ASP A 10 -17.66 -4.38 19.43
C ASP A 10 -16.27 -3.92 19.93
N SER A 11 -15.22 -4.56 19.44
CA SER A 11 -13.84 -4.15 19.69
C SER A 11 -12.91 -4.52 18.53
N GLU A 12 -11.82 -3.77 18.42
CA GLU A 12 -10.74 -4.04 17.46
C GLU A 12 -10.16 -5.46 17.64
N TYR A 13 -10.01 -5.89 18.88
CA TYR A 13 -9.53 -7.24 19.19
C TYR A 13 -10.45 -8.33 18.65
N GLU A 14 -11.77 -8.22 18.84
CA GLU A 14 -12.73 -9.19 18.30
C GLU A 14 -12.71 -9.24 16.77
N ALA A 15 -12.58 -8.09 16.13
CA ALA A 15 -12.41 -8.01 14.67
C ALA A 15 -11.14 -8.75 14.21
N PHE A 16 -10.02 -8.52 14.88
CA PHE A 16 -8.75 -9.18 14.55
C PHE A 16 -8.83 -10.68 14.79
N LYS A 17 -9.36 -11.11 15.91
CA LYS A 17 -9.53 -12.52 16.26
C LYS A 17 -10.42 -13.25 15.24
N ALA A 18 -11.53 -12.63 14.83
CA ALA A 18 -12.41 -13.19 13.81
C ALA A 18 -11.67 -13.33 12.47
N TYR A 19 -10.92 -12.31 12.07
CA TYR A 19 -10.17 -12.33 10.80
C TYR A 19 -9.07 -13.39 10.78
N VAL A 20 -8.29 -13.48 11.85
CA VAL A 20 -7.21 -14.48 11.97
C VAL A 20 -7.76 -15.91 11.95
N LYS A 21 -8.90 -16.17 12.60
CA LYS A 21 -9.58 -17.47 12.54
C LYS A 21 -10.05 -17.84 11.13
N MET A 22 -10.51 -16.85 10.37
CA MET A 22 -11.01 -17.05 9.01
C MET A 22 -9.86 -17.26 8.01
N PHE A 23 -8.74 -16.55 8.19
CA PHE A 23 -7.59 -16.57 7.27
C PHE A 23 -6.26 -16.85 7.99
N PRO A 24 -6.11 -17.99 8.68
CA PRO A 24 -4.94 -18.23 9.53
C PRO A 24 -3.61 -18.26 8.75
N ASN A 25 -3.62 -18.73 7.51
CA ASN A 25 -2.41 -18.83 6.68
C ASN A 25 -2.06 -17.54 5.91
N ASN A 26 -2.92 -16.53 5.98
CA ASN A 26 -2.72 -15.24 5.29
C ASN A 26 -3.28 -14.07 6.11
N ALA A 27 -3.04 -14.11 7.42
CA ALA A 27 -3.51 -13.10 8.34
C ALA A 27 -2.66 -11.83 8.24
N THR A 28 -3.23 -10.76 7.65
CA THR A 28 -2.67 -9.40 7.70
C THR A 28 -3.69 -8.47 8.32
N LEU A 29 -3.36 -7.92 9.49
CA LEU A 29 -4.25 -7.10 10.30
C LEU A 29 -3.97 -5.62 10.09
N LEU A 30 -5.03 -4.83 9.84
CA LEU A 30 -4.96 -3.38 9.68
C LEU A 30 -5.03 -2.72 11.06
N VAL A 31 -3.88 -2.21 11.53
CA VAL A 31 -3.68 -1.87 12.95
C VAL A 31 -3.84 -0.38 13.28
N ASP A 32 -4.21 0.44 12.31
CA ASP A 32 -4.28 1.89 12.47
C ASP A 32 -5.71 2.46 12.43
N THR A 33 -6.72 1.62 12.68
CA THR A 33 -8.12 2.07 12.70
C THR A 33 -8.38 3.08 13.83
N TYR A 34 -7.78 2.87 15.00
CA TYR A 34 -7.93 3.76 16.17
C TYR A 34 -6.60 4.31 16.63
N ASN A 35 -5.77 3.50 17.29
CA ASN A 35 -4.44 3.91 17.73
C ASN A 35 -3.46 2.77 17.49
N THR A 36 -2.54 2.97 16.57
CA THR A 36 -1.61 1.93 16.12
C THR A 36 -0.83 1.29 17.26
N LEU A 37 -0.18 2.09 18.12
CA LEU A 37 0.75 1.58 19.14
C LEU A 37 0.07 1.23 20.46
N LYS A 38 -1.02 1.91 20.83
CA LYS A 38 -1.72 1.67 22.09
C LYS A 38 -2.80 0.59 22.00
N SER A 39 -3.33 0.34 20.82
CA SER A 39 -4.45 -0.55 20.56
C SER A 39 -4.16 -1.56 19.44
N GLY A 40 -3.89 -1.09 18.23
CA GLY A 40 -3.80 -1.94 17.03
C GLY A 40 -2.74 -3.02 17.14
N VAL A 41 -1.47 -2.66 17.33
CA VAL A 41 -0.37 -3.64 17.44
C VAL A 41 -0.53 -4.56 18.65
N PRO A 42 -0.88 -4.07 19.86
CA PRO A 42 -1.15 -4.95 20.99
C PRO A 42 -2.28 -5.96 20.76
N ASN A 43 -3.39 -5.52 20.16
CA ASN A 43 -4.52 -6.40 19.86
C ASN A 43 -4.18 -7.40 18.75
N ALA A 44 -3.36 -7.01 17.75
CA ALA A 44 -2.86 -7.92 16.74
C ALA A 44 -1.98 -9.02 17.34
N ILE A 45 -1.02 -8.66 18.19
CA ILE A 45 -0.16 -9.60 18.91
C ILE A 45 -1.01 -10.55 19.76
N ARG A 46 -2.00 -10.03 20.47
CA ARG A 46 -2.92 -10.84 21.26
C ARG A 46 -3.68 -11.85 20.38
N ALA A 47 -4.23 -11.42 19.26
CA ALA A 47 -4.95 -12.30 18.33
C ALA A 47 -4.02 -13.38 17.74
N PHE A 48 -2.79 -13.04 17.38
CA PHE A 48 -1.80 -13.99 16.91
C PHE A 48 -1.43 -15.02 17.99
N ASN A 49 -1.21 -14.58 19.22
CA ASN A 49 -0.89 -15.47 20.33
C ASN A 49 -2.03 -16.44 20.65
N GLU A 50 -3.29 -15.98 20.60
CA GLU A 50 -4.44 -16.82 20.93
C GLU A 50 -4.87 -17.77 19.81
N VAL A 51 -4.62 -17.40 18.54
CA VAL A 51 -5.13 -18.17 17.39
C VAL A 51 -4.00 -18.83 16.60
N LEU A 52 -2.98 -18.11 16.16
CA LEU A 52 -1.94 -18.66 15.29
C LEU A 52 -0.93 -19.51 16.04
N LYS A 53 -0.50 -19.03 17.20
CA LYS A 53 0.52 -19.74 17.99
C LYS A 53 0.12 -21.16 18.39
N PRO A 54 -1.12 -21.45 18.84
CA PRO A 54 -1.57 -22.82 19.10
C PRO A 54 -1.64 -23.71 17.85
N MET A 55 -1.78 -23.09 16.67
CA MET A 55 -1.79 -23.78 15.38
C MET A 55 -0.39 -24.02 14.80
N GLY A 56 0.67 -23.56 15.47
CA GLY A 56 2.04 -23.62 14.97
C GLY A 56 2.30 -22.70 13.75
N ILE A 57 1.46 -21.70 13.53
CA ILE A 57 1.58 -20.78 12.40
C ILE A 57 2.39 -19.55 12.86
N THR A 58 3.52 -19.29 12.19
CA THR A 58 4.41 -18.15 12.46
C THR A 58 4.27 -17.02 11.42
N LYS A 59 3.71 -17.34 10.24
CA LYS A 59 3.53 -16.37 9.14
C LYS A 59 2.30 -15.52 9.38
N CYS A 60 2.51 -14.25 9.61
CA CYS A 60 1.44 -13.26 9.77
C CYS A 60 1.92 -11.88 9.29
N GLY A 61 1.05 -10.91 9.30
CA GLY A 61 1.39 -9.54 8.93
C GLY A 61 0.51 -8.51 9.63
N ILE A 62 1.02 -7.29 9.65
CA ILE A 62 0.24 -6.10 9.97
C ILE A 62 0.32 -5.11 8.82
N ARG A 63 -0.69 -4.24 8.69
CA ARG A 63 -0.73 -3.16 7.72
C ARG A 63 -0.99 -1.83 8.40
N LEU A 64 -0.24 -0.82 7.99
CA LEU A 64 -0.41 0.58 8.36
C LEU A 64 -0.78 1.38 7.10
N ASP A 65 -1.81 2.19 7.20
CA ASP A 65 -2.39 2.96 6.10
C ASP A 65 -2.39 4.47 6.39
N SER A 66 -1.92 4.88 7.57
CA SER A 66 -1.96 6.27 8.04
C SER A 66 -0.87 6.61 9.06
N GLY A 67 -0.71 7.92 9.33
CA GLY A 67 0.22 8.44 10.33
C GLY A 67 1.67 8.53 9.85
N ASP A 68 2.59 8.75 10.79
CA ASP A 68 4.03 8.73 10.53
C ASP A 68 4.51 7.27 10.35
N LEU A 69 4.49 6.79 9.11
CA LEU A 69 4.84 5.41 8.79
C LEU A 69 6.27 5.06 9.19
N ALA A 70 7.23 6.00 9.11
CA ALA A 70 8.60 5.72 9.49
C ALA A 70 8.72 5.47 11.00
N TYR A 71 8.11 6.30 11.81
CA TYR A 71 8.08 6.13 13.26
C TYR A 71 7.26 4.90 13.66
N LEU A 72 6.03 4.80 13.17
CA LEU A 72 5.09 3.76 13.58
C LEU A 72 5.58 2.35 13.22
N THR A 73 6.21 2.17 12.06
CA THR A 73 6.72 0.85 11.67
C THR A 73 7.94 0.42 12.49
N ARG A 74 8.80 1.35 12.89
CA ARG A 74 9.92 1.04 13.81
C ARG A 74 9.42 0.60 15.18
N GLU A 75 8.45 1.34 15.75
CA GLU A 75 7.90 0.97 17.05
C GLU A 75 7.08 -0.33 16.99
N ALA A 76 6.27 -0.51 15.94
CA ALA A 76 5.54 -1.75 15.71
C ALA A 76 6.49 -2.96 15.59
N ARG A 77 7.62 -2.81 14.89
CA ARG A 77 8.63 -3.86 14.75
C ARG A 77 9.19 -4.27 16.11
N LYS A 78 9.56 -3.30 16.95
CA LYS A 78 10.05 -3.59 18.31
C LYS A 78 9.02 -4.39 19.12
N MET A 79 7.76 -3.94 19.12
CA MET A 79 6.68 -4.63 19.84
C MET A 79 6.45 -6.06 19.35
N LEU A 80 6.50 -6.28 18.03
CA LEU A 80 6.37 -7.60 17.44
C LEU A 80 7.54 -8.51 17.81
N ASP A 81 8.76 -8.01 17.77
CA ASP A 81 9.98 -8.75 18.12
C ASP A 81 10.00 -9.13 19.60
N GLU A 82 9.65 -8.19 20.49
CA GLU A 82 9.52 -8.44 21.94
C GLU A 82 8.45 -9.50 22.26
N ALA A 83 7.39 -9.54 21.45
CA ALA A 83 6.35 -10.56 21.57
C ALA A 83 6.70 -11.91 20.91
N GLY A 84 7.87 -12.02 20.27
CA GLY A 84 8.34 -13.23 19.60
C GLY A 84 7.81 -13.42 18.16
N TRP A 85 7.22 -12.38 17.57
CA TRP A 85 6.71 -12.39 16.19
C TRP A 85 7.72 -11.77 15.20
N THR A 86 8.97 -12.24 15.24
CA THR A 86 10.08 -11.71 14.44
C THR A 86 9.87 -11.84 12.93
N ASP A 87 9.11 -12.88 12.48
CA ASP A 87 8.80 -13.12 11.06
C ASP A 87 7.54 -12.40 10.58
N CYS A 88 6.83 -11.70 11.47
CA CYS A 88 5.62 -10.95 11.12
C CYS A 88 5.97 -9.83 10.13
N LYS A 89 5.27 -9.79 9.00
CA LYS A 89 5.51 -8.81 7.95
C LYS A 89 4.79 -7.49 8.21
N ILE A 90 5.45 -6.39 7.93
CA ILE A 90 4.88 -5.05 8.03
C ILE A 90 4.64 -4.50 6.63
N SER A 91 3.38 -4.22 6.32
CA SER A 91 2.95 -3.60 5.05
C SER A 91 2.57 -2.14 5.29
N ALA A 92 2.95 -1.27 4.37
CA ALA A 92 2.50 0.11 4.35
C ALA A 92 1.72 0.41 3.07
N SER A 93 0.70 1.24 3.17
CA SER A 93 -0.13 1.68 2.06
C SER A 93 -0.56 3.14 2.25
N ASN A 94 -1.40 3.66 1.33
CA ASN A 94 -1.90 5.01 1.28
C ASN A 94 -0.97 6.03 0.61
N SER A 95 -1.37 6.45 -0.58
CA SER A 95 -0.76 7.54 -1.37
C SER A 95 0.76 7.42 -1.57
N LEU A 96 1.25 6.18 -1.64
CA LEU A 96 2.67 5.90 -1.83
C LEU A 96 3.08 6.09 -3.30
N ASP A 97 4.28 6.62 -3.47
CA ASP A 97 5.02 6.68 -4.73
C ASP A 97 6.51 6.39 -4.47
N GLU A 98 7.31 6.37 -5.52
CA GLU A 98 8.74 6.09 -5.45
C GLU A 98 9.51 7.08 -4.57
N TYR A 99 9.09 8.32 -4.50
CA TYR A 99 9.74 9.37 -3.69
C TYR A 99 9.44 9.16 -2.21
N ILE A 100 8.18 8.92 -1.87
CA ILE A 100 7.76 8.65 -0.49
C ILE A 100 8.38 7.35 0.02
N ILE A 101 8.39 6.30 -0.79
CA ILE A 101 9.01 5.01 -0.44
C ILE A 101 10.50 5.22 -0.15
N ARG A 102 11.22 5.90 -1.05
CA ARG A 102 12.64 6.24 -0.84
C ARG A 102 12.87 6.98 0.46
N ASP A 103 12.02 7.97 0.76
CA ASP A 103 12.19 8.81 1.93
C ASP A 103 11.82 8.07 3.23
N LEU A 104 10.82 7.19 3.21
CA LEU A 104 10.52 6.28 4.32
C LEU A 104 11.70 5.34 4.63
N LEU A 105 12.31 4.74 3.60
CA LEU A 105 13.46 3.87 3.75
C LEU A 105 14.68 4.62 4.31
N ARG A 106 14.93 5.86 3.85
CA ARG A 106 16.00 6.72 4.39
C ARG A 106 15.79 7.08 5.86
N GLN A 107 14.56 7.18 6.32
CA GLN A 107 14.20 7.41 7.72
C GLN A 107 14.27 6.12 8.56
N GLY A 108 14.66 5.00 7.98
CA GLY A 108 14.79 3.71 8.67
C GLY A 108 13.46 3.03 8.96
N ALA A 109 12.41 3.28 8.16
CA ALA A 109 11.14 2.58 8.26
C ALA A 109 11.35 1.06 8.15
N GLN A 110 10.67 0.29 8.98
CA GLN A 110 10.72 -1.17 9.00
C GLN A 110 9.51 -1.71 8.23
N ILE A 111 9.61 -1.67 6.91
CA ILE A 111 8.51 -2.05 6.00
C ILE A 111 9.00 -3.18 5.09
N ASP A 112 8.25 -4.28 5.05
CA ASP A 112 8.53 -5.42 4.18
C ASP A 112 7.82 -5.32 2.82
N MET A 113 6.65 -4.66 2.78
CA MET A 113 5.81 -4.57 1.58
C MET A 113 5.15 -3.19 1.45
N PHE A 114 5.05 -2.71 0.22
CA PHE A 114 4.38 -1.44 -0.10
C PHE A 114 3.16 -1.68 -0.98
N GLY A 115 2.00 -1.15 -0.55
CA GLY A 115 0.78 -1.10 -1.35
C GLY A 115 0.71 0.20 -2.14
N VAL A 116 1.16 0.18 -3.39
CA VAL A 116 1.11 1.34 -4.30
C VAL A 116 -0.09 1.21 -5.20
N GLY A 117 -0.99 2.19 -5.17
CA GLY A 117 -2.26 2.14 -5.90
C GLY A 117 -2.54 3.43 -6.67
N GLU A 118 -3.26 4.37 -6.06
CA GLU A 118 -3.77 5.58 -6.70
C GLU A 118 -2.73 6.32 -7.54
N ARG A 119 -1.57 6.63 -6.98
CA ARG A 119 -0.54 7.41 -7.67
C ARG A 119 0.05 6.68 -8.87
N LEU A 120 0.08 5.35 -8.83
CA LEU A 120 0.55 4.52 -9.94
C LEU A 120 -0.49 4.46 -11.07
N ILE A 121 -1.75 4.11 -10.74
CA ILE A 121 -2.78 3.92 -11.76
C ILE A 121 -3.25 5.22 -12.41
N THR A 122 -3.11 6.36 -11.72
CA THR A 122 -3.44 7.69 -12.27
C THR A 122 -2.25 8.35 -12.99
N ALA A 123 -1.07 7.70 -13.01
CA ALA A 123 0.16 8.29 -13.51
C ALA A 123 0.37 9.72 -12.99
N LYS A 124 0.30 9.92 -11.66
CA LYS A 124 0.13 11.23 -11.00
C LYS A 124 1.13 12.29 -11.44
N SER A 125 2.36 11.90 -11.78
CA SER A 125 3.40 12.81 -12.27
C SER A 125 3.12 13.30 -13.70
N GLU A 126 2.50 12.44 -14.55
CA GLU A 126 2.18 12.74 -15.94
C GLU A 126 0.82 12.11 -16.32
N PRO A 127 -0.30 12.67 -15.83
CA PRO A 127 -1.61 12.05 -15.97
C PRO A 127 -2.22 12.15 -17.38
N VAL A 128 -1.55 12.86 -18.30
CA VAL A 128 -2.06 13.12 -19.64
C VAL A 128 -1.08 12.61 -20.69
N PHE A 129 -1.54 11.73 -21.57
CA PHE A 129 -0.84 11.44 -22.80
C PHE A 129 -1.00 12.65 -23.75
N GLY A 130 0.10 13.34 -24.01
CA GLY A 130 0.13 14.42 -25.00
C GLY A 130 -0.07 13.86 -26.41
N GLY A 131 -1.27 13.94 -26.91
CA GLY A 131 -1.57 13.64 -28.30
C GLY A 131 -1.45 14.90 -29.17
N VAL A 132 -0.71 14.82 -30.25
CA VAL A 132 -0.62 15.90 -31.24
C VAL A 132 -1.11 15.37 -32.58
N TYR A 133 -2.16 16.00 -33.10
CA TYR A 133 -2.63 15.78 -34.45
C TYR A 133 -2.28 16.99 -35.31
N LYS A 134 -1.60 16.77 -36.41
CA LYS A 134 -1.20 17.84 -37.36
C LYS A 134 -1.58 17.46 -38.76
N LEU A 135 -2.14 18.42 -39.49
CA LEU A 135 -2.36 18.28 -40.92
C LEU A 135 -0.99 18.21 -41.61
N ALA A 136 -0.67 17.10 -42.22
CA ALA A 136 0.61 16.89 -42.90
C ALA A 136 0.56 17.30 -44.36
N ALA A 137 -0.53 16.98 -45.06
CA ALA A 137 -0.73 17.34 -46.48
C ALA A 137 -2.22 17.36 -46.83
N ILE A 138 -2.57 18.10 -47.84
CA ILE A 138 -3.89 18.09 -48.49
C ILE A 138 -3.66 17.75 -49.97
N GLU A 139 -4.44 16.83 -50.53
CA GLU A 139 -4.52 16.55 -51.94
C GLU A 139 -5.66 17.37 -52.55
N GLU A 140 -5.33 18.20 -53.51
CA GLU A 140 -6.28 19.00 -54.27
C GLU A 140 -7.01 18.14 -55.32
N PRO A 141 -8.19 18.57 -55.85
CA PRO A 141 -8.94 17.80 -56.82
C PRO A 141 -8.20 17.48 -58.12
N ASP A 142 -7.16 18.23 -58.44
CA ASP A 142 -6.29 18.04 -59.63
C ASP A 142 -5.12 17.06 -59.36
N GLY A 143 -5.05 16.47 -58.13
CA GLY A 143 -3.99 15.58 -57.70
C GLY A 143 -2.73 16.28 -57.20
N THR A 144 -2.73 17.60 -57.10
CA THR A 144 -1.61 18.35 -56.51
C THR A 144 -1.61 18.17 -54.99
N VAL A 145 -0.45 17.83 -54.39
CA VAL A 145 -0.32 17.66 -52.94
C VAL A 145 0.33 18.90 -52.32
N ALA A 146 -0.44 19.63 -51.54
CA ALA A 146 0.05 20.73 -50.72
C ALA A 146 0.56 20.18 -49.39
N VAL A 147 1.88 20.22 -49.16
CA VAL A 147 2.52 19.67 -47.93
C VAL A 147 2.68 20.78 -46.89
N SER A 148 2.08 20.59 -45.73
CA SER A 148 2.16 21.51 -44.59
C SER A 148 3.32 21.19 -43.65
N TYR A 149 3.68 19.90 -43.52
CA TYR A 149 4.76 19.42 -42.67
C TYR A 149 5.69 18.47 -43.40
N THR A 150 6.97 18.84 -43.55
CA THR A 150 8.00 18.04 -44.21
C THR A 150 8.74 17.08 -43.29
N HIS A 151 8.70 17.29 -41.95
CA HIS A 151 9.33 16.41 -40.97
C HIS A 151 8.43 16.18 -39.79
N LEU A 152 7.95 14.94 -39.64
CA LEU A 152 7.38 14.43 -38.38
C LEU A 152 8.54 14.01 -37.47
N ARG A 153 9.05 14.91 -36.63
CA ARG A 153 9.91 14.53 -35.53
C ARG A 153 9.01 14.19 -34.34
N ALA A 154 9.09 12.95 -33.88
CA ALA A 154 8.64 12.60 -32.54
C ALA A 154 9.56 13.33 -31.55
N HIS A 155 8.94 14.09 -30.65
CA HIS A 155 9.61 14.66 -29.47
C HIS A 155 9.52 13.71 -28.32
#